data_bd557725b4766099cf43afb8861168a0
#
_entry.id   bd557725b4766099cf43afb8861168a0
#
_cell.length_a   1.000
_cell.length_b   1.000
_cell.length_c   1.000
_cell.angle_alpha   90.00
_cell.angle_beta   90.00
_cell.angle_gamma   90.00
#
_symmetry.space_group_name_H-M   'P 1'
#
loop_
_entity.id
_entity.type
_entity.pdbx_description
1 polymer ?
#
loop_
_entity_poly.entity_id
_entity_poly.type
_entity_poly.pdbx_seq_one_letter_code
_entity_poly.pdbx_strand_id
1 'polypeptide(L)'
;MASITVNTNLASLTAQRNLSRATTGMNKAMERLSTGYKINSGADDAAGSSVSTLMEAQISGYDVAESNASMGMSLLDTAEGVLDIVGDYLQRIRDLTEQAANGTYGTSSMDAIRTEVEQRMLEINRLCTVIDFNGIQLLDGTSTAARSQNGINLQVSNNSGKNNIINLKYTIFESATCTALFMLNNDNHVSGQNWYSRIAGSGDTSALKARVEGGTVTSPDNREYNYEDKGYEKITDKQYDWKDDRKPSPNVNCITAICDAVYTDDATAREFLCFIDDAIENVSDRRALIGAYMNRVESAVDAISVQKENIVSANSTIKDADVASESSNYIKYQILQQSSATLLSTANQTPSIALNLI
;
A
#
# COMPACT_ATOMS: atom_id res chain seq x y z
N MET A 1 -20.89 -48.44 63.04
CA MET A 1 -20.32 -47.64 64.15
C MET A 1 -18.97 -47.16 63.71
N ALA A 2 -18.78 -45.83 63.69
CA ALA A 2 -17.47 -45.25 63.35
C ALA A 2 -16.52 -45.52 64.53
N SER A 3 -15.49 -46.31 64.38
CA SER A 3 -14.45 -46.51 65.39
C SER A 3 -13.68 -45.23 65.55
N ILE A 4 -13.68 -44.68 66.76
CA ILE A 4 -12.87 -43.51 67.14
C ILE A 4 -11.43 -43.98 67.29
N THR A 5 -10.57 -43.68 66.33
CA THR A 5 -9.16 -43.98 66.37
C THR A 5 -8.39 -42.76 66.86
N VAL A 6 -7.58 -42.92 67.90
CA VAL A 6 -6.79 -41.83 68.52
C VAL A 6 -5.54 -41.47 67.69
N ASN A 7 -4.91 -42.46 67.03
CA ASN A 7 -3.68 -42.22 66.25
C ASN A 7 -3.86 -41.70 64.82
N THR A 8 -5.02 -41.93 64.21
CA THR A 8 -5.31 -41.46 62.85
C THR A 8 -6.73 -40.88 62.82
N ASN A 9 -6.79 -39.54 62.72
CA ASN A 9 -8.09 -38.83 62.59
C ASN A 9 -8.48 -38.69 61.09
N LEU A 10 -9.21 -39.71 60.59
CA LEU A 10 -9.68 -39.78 59.19
C LEU A 10 -10.63 -38.62 58.81
N ALA A 11 -11.42 -38.15 59.79
CA ALA A 11 -12.35 -37.02 59.59
C ALA A 11 -11.58 -35.71 59.40
N SER A 12 -10.52 -35.49 60.18
CA SER A 12 -9.63 -34.33 60.04
C SER A 12 -8.92 -34.34 58.70
N LEU A 13 -8.34 -35.48 58.28
CA LEU A 13 -7.68 -35.62 56.97
C LEU A 13 -8.64 -35.38 55.78
N THR A 14 -9.91 -35.81 55.92
CA THR A 14 -10.91 -35.56 54.88
C THR A 14 -11.30 -34.09 54.84
N ALA A 15 -11.49 -33.42 56.01
CA ALA A 15 -11.78 -32.00 56.11
C ALA A 15 -10.63 -31.15 55.54
N GLN A 16 -9.37 -31.51 55.88
CA GLN A 16 -8.17 -30.84 55.34
C GLN A 16 -8.06 -30.96 53.80
N ARG A 17 -8.37 -32.13 53.24
CA ARG A 17 -8.38 -32.35 51.77
C ARG A 17 -9.47 -31.53 51.12
N ASN A 18 -10.65 -31.45 51.70
CA ASN A 18 -11.75 -30.64 51.20
C ASN A 18 -11.45 -29.14 51.29
N LEU A 19 -10.81 -28.70 52.39
CA LEU A 19 -10.33 -27.31 52.53
C LEU A 19 -9.33 -26.95 51.45
N SER A 20 -8.33 -27.81 51.22
CA SER A 20 -7.32 -27.59 50.15
C SER A 20 -7.95 -27.53 48.77
N ARG A 21 -8.92 -28.43 48.46
CA ARG A 21 -9.66 -28.40 47.19
C ARG A 21 -10.48 -27.12 47.02
N ALA A 22 -11.17 -26.69 48.09
CA ALA A 22 -11.96 -25.46 48.06
C ALA A 22 -11.07 -24.23 47.83
N THR A 23 -9.93 -24.15 48.53
CA THR A 23 -8.96 -23.05 48.36
C THR A 23 -8.39 -23.03 46.95
N THR A 24 -8.01 -24.18 46.37
CA THR A 24 -7.51 -24.28 44.98
C THR A 24 -8.59 -23.85 43.99
N GLY A 25 -9.83 -24.30 44.17
CA GLY A 25 -10.95 -23.91 43.29
C GLY A 25 -11.28 -22.43 43.40
N MET A 26 -11.22 -21.84 44.59
CA MET A 26 -11.43 -20.41 44.79
C MET A 26 -10.36 -19.58 44.12
N ASN A 27 -9.07 -19.96 44.27
CA ASN A 27 -7.95 -19.26 43.64
C ASN A 27 -8.05 -19.31 42.09
N LYS A 28 -8.45 -20.47 41.53
CA LYS A 28 -8.66 -20.62 40.10
C LYS A 28 -9.81 -19.78 39.56
N ALA A 29 -10.93 -19.72 40.27
CA ALA A 29 -12.05 -18.84 39.93
C ALA A 29 -11.67 -17.36 40.01
N MET A 30 -10.88 -16.98 41.03
CA MET A 30 -10.33 -15.62 41.18
C MET A 30 -9.39 -15.25 40.03
N GLU A 31 -8.51 -16.14 39.64
CA GLU A 31 -7.59 -15.97 38.51
C GLU A 31 -8.40 -15.71 37.22
N ARG A 32 -9.40 -16.54 36.91
CA ARG A 32 -10.26 -16.40 35.71
C ARG A 32 -11.08 -15.10 35.75
N LEU A 33 -11.60 -14.70 36.90
CA LEU A 33 -12.30 -13.45 37.08
C LEU A 33 -11.37 -12.24 36.87
N SER A 34 -10.13 -12.34 37.34
CA SER A 34 -9.13 -11.27 37.22
C SER A 34 -8.62 -11.10 35.79
N THR A 35 -8.40 -12.20 35.06
CA THR A 35 -7.88 -12.18 33.70
C THR A 35 -8.98 -12.03 32.63
N GLY A 36 -10.22 -12.40 32.97
CA GLY A 36 -11.32 -12.53 32.02
C GLY A 36 -11.25 -13.77 31.14
N TYR A 37 -10.22 -14.60 31.33
CA TYR A 37 -10.02 -15.79 30.49
C TYR A 37 -10.31 -17.08 31.24
N LYS A 38 -11.00 -18.01 30.57
CA LYS A 38 -11.23 -19.38 31.03
C LYS A 38 -9.96 -20.24 30.94
N ILE A 39 -9.13 -19.98 29.91
CA ILE A 39 -7.86 -20.67 29.66
C ILE A 39 -6.74 -19.66 29.86
N ASN A 40 -5.99 -19.76 30.97
CA ASN A 40 -4.85 -18.91 31.28
C ASN A 40 -3.51 -19.60 30.97
N SER A 41 -3.50 -20.92 31.02
CA SER A 41 -2.30 -21.71 30.79
C SER A 41 -2.62 -22.98 30.02
N GLY A 42 -1.60 -23.58 29.38
CA GLY A 42 -1.75 -24.87 28.71
C GLY A 42 -2.15 -26.04 29.66
N ALA A 43 -2.01 -25.83 30.98
CA ALA A 43 -2.45 -26.80 31.98
C ALA A 43 -3.99 -26.79 32.18
N ASP A 44 -4.67 -25.69 31.81
CA ASP A 44 -6.13 -25.57 31.91
C ASP A 44 -6.84 -26.32 30.80
N ASP A 45 -6.34 -26.15 29.56
CA ASP A 45 -6.78 -26.85 28.36
C ASP A 45 -5.69 -26.72 27.27
N ALA A 46 -4.93 -27.81 27.06
CA ALA A 46 -3.83 -27.83 26.12
C ALA A 46 -4.32 -27.70 24.65
N ALA A 47 -5.48 -28.29 24.33
CA ALA A 47 -6.04 -28.23 22.99
C ALA A 47 -6.61 -26.85 22.70
N GLY A 48 -7.43 -26.30 23.61
CA GLY A 48 -7.99 -24.97 23.49
C GLY A 48 -6.92 -23.87 23.45
N SER A 49 -5.88 -23.98 24.27
CA SER A 49 -4.73 -23.06 24.29
C SER A 49 -3.98 -23.05 22.94
N SER A 50 -3.73 -24.23 22.36
CA SER A 50 -3.06 -24.32 21.05
C SER A 50 -3.90 -23.67 19.94
N VAL A 51 -5.20 -23.94 19.89
CA VAL A 51 -6.11 -23.33 18.90
C VAL A 51 -6.19 -21.81 19.09
N SER A 52 -6.34 -21.35 20.35
CA SER A 52 -6.36 -19.91 20.67
C SER A 52 -5.09 -19.20 20.22
N THR A 53 -3.91 -19.78 20.48
CA THR A 53 -2.63 -19.20 20.03
C THR A 53 -2.53 -19.10 18.51
N LEU A 54 -3.04 -20.11 17.78
CA LEU A 54 -3.09 -20.04 16.30
C LEU A 54 -4.06 -18.94 15.83
N MET A 55 -5.22 -18.81 16.47
CA MET A 55 -6.16 -17.74 16.15
C MET A 55 -5.60 -16.35 16.46
N GLU A 56 -4.89 -16.18 17.58
CA GLU A 56 -4.21 -14.93 17.92
C GLU A 56 -3.14 -14.57 16.89
N ALA A 57 -2.37 -15.54 16.42
CA ALA A 57 -1.41 -15.33 15.33
C ALA A 57 -2.12 -14.92 14.02
N GLN A 58 -3.31 -15.50 13.74
CA GLN A 58 -4.10 -15.10 12.57
C GLN A 58 -4.65 -13.68 12.72
N ILE A 59 -5.16 -13.30 13.89
CA ILE A 59 -5.65 -11.95 14.17
C ILE A 59 -4.54 -10.93 13.95
N SER A 60 -3.36 -11.17 14.55
CA SER A 60 -2.19 -10.31 14.34
C SER A 60 -1.77 -10.22 12.87
N GLY A 61 -1.86 -11.33 12.12
CA GLY A 61 -1.60 -11.32 10.68
C GLY A 61 -2.60 -10.49 9.88
N TYR A 62 -3.87 -10.48 10.27
CA TYR A 62 -4.87 -9.61 9.65
C TYR A 62 -4.67 -8.13 9.99
N ASP A 63 -4.23 -7.79 11.22
CA ASP A 63 -3.87 -6.43 11.58
C ASP A 63 -2.75 -5.87 10.69
N VAL A 64 -1.74 -6.69 10.43
CA VAL A 64 -0.64 -6.33 9.50
C VAL A 64 -1.15 -6.21 8.07
N ALA A 65 -2.03 -7.12 7.61
CA ALA A 65 -2.59 -7.07 6.27
C ALA A 65 -3.45 -5.82 6.04
N GLU A 66 -4.25 -5.41 7.03
CA GLU A 66 -5.03 -4.18 7.04
C GLU A 66 -4.12 -2.94 6.97
N SER A 67 -3.04 -2.91 7.76
CA SER A 67 -2.03 -1.85 7.71
C SER A 67 -1.33 -1.77 6.34
N ASN A 68 -0.97 -2.92 5.74
CA ASN A 68 -0.38 -2.99 4.41
C ASN A 68 -1.35 -2.46 3.34
N ALA A 69 -2.62 -2.82 3.43
CA ALA A 69 -3.64 -2.33 2.50
C ALA A 69 -3.82 -0.81 2.61
N SER A 70 -3.88 -0.26 3.83
CA SER A 70 -3.94 1.18 4.08
C SER A 70 -2.72 1.93 3.51
N MET A 71 -1.52 1.37 3.67
CA MET A 71 -0.30 1.92 3.08
C MET A 71 -0.36 1.86 1.54
N GLY A 72 -0.89 0.78 0.97
CA GLY A 72 -1.12 0.65 -0.47
C GLY A 72 -2.12 1.67 -1.00
N MET A 73 -3.19 1.95 -0.27
CA MET A 73 -4.15 3.01 -0.61
C MET A 73 -3.48 4.39 -0.62
N SER A 74 -2.71 4.72 0.43
CA SER A 74 -1.99 6.00 0.50
C SER A 74 -1.00 6.20 -0.65
N LEU A 75 -0.36 5.11 -1.11
CA LEU A 75 0.51 5.13 -2.29
C LEU A 75 -0.30 5.43 -3.57
N LEU A 76 -1.45 4.80 -3.75
CA LEU A 76 -2.33 5.02 -4.89
C LEU A 76 -2.93 6.44 -4.89
N ASP A 77 -3.36 6.95 -3.73
CA ASP A 77 -3.83 8.32 -3.56
C ASP A 77 -2.76 9.35 -3.95
N THR A 78 -1.50 9.08 -3.55
CA THR A 78 -0.36 9.95 -3.90
C THR A 78 -0.13 9.98 -5.41
N ALA A 79 -0.20 8.82 -6.07
CA ALA A 79 -0.03 8.73 -7.53
C ALA A 79 -1.21 9.37 -8.27
N GLU A 80 -2.44 9.15 -7.80
CA GLU A 80 -3.66 9.73 -8.38
C GLU A 80 -3.65 11.25 -8.31
N GLY A 81 -3.30 11.81 -7.14
CA GLY A 81 -3.29 13.26 -6.94
C GLY A 81 -2.29 13.98 -7.86
N VAL A 82 -1.14 13.35 -8.19
CA VAL A 82 -0.21 13.93 -9.16
C VAL A 82 -0.72 13.79 -10.59
N LEU A 83 -1.30 12.65 -10.94
CA LEU A 83 -1.89 12.46 -12.28
C LEU A 83 -3.06 13.41 -12.53
N ASP A 84 -3.81 13.79 -11.49
CA ASP A 84 -4.85 14.82 -11.59
C ASP A 84 -4.27 16.19 -11.99
N ILE A 85 -3.21 16.62 -11.30
CA ILE A 85 -2.49 17.86 -11.62
C ILE A 85 -1.89 17.81 -13.02
N VAL A 86 -1.31 16.67 -13.42
CA VAL A 86 -0.78 16.46 -14.78
C VAL A 86 -1.90 16.60 -15.82
N GLY A 87 -3.08 16.03 -15.54
CA GLY A 87 -4.28 16.18 -16.38
C GLY A 87 -4.68 17.64 -16.59
N ASP A 88 -4.70 18.43 -15.51
CA ASP A 88 -5.01 19.86 -15.58
C ASP A 88 -3.98 20.63 -16.43
N TYR A 89 -2.69 20.31 -16.29
CA TYR A 89 -1.67 20.93 -17.14
C TYR A 89 -1.80 20.53 -18.60
N LEU A 90 -2.12 19.28 -18.90
CA LEU A 90 -2.34 18.81 -20.28
C LEU A 90 -3.55 19.50 -20.91
N GLN A 91 -4.66 19.65 -20.17
CA GLN A 91 -5.82 20.39 -20.66
C GLN A 91 -5.46 21.84 -20.97
N ARG A 92 -4.70 22.51 -20.13
CA ARG A 92 -4.26 23.88 -20.38
C ARG A 92 -3.29 23.97 -21.56
N ILE A 93 -2.40 22.98 -21.75
CA ILE A 93 -1.54 22.88 -22.95
C ILE A 93 -2.42 22.72 -24.20
N ARG A 94 -3.46 21.90 -24.13
CA ARG A 94 -4.43 21.72 -25.21
C ARG A 94 -5.09 23.05 -25.61
N ASP A 95 -5.60 23.81 -24.63
CA ASP A 95 -6.22 25.12 -24.87
C ASP A 95 -5.26 26.09 -25.54
N LEU A 96 -4.01 26.15 -25.08
CA LEU A 96 -2.97 27.00 -25.65
C LEU A 96 -2.60 26.56 -27.08
N THR A 97 -2.56 25.25 -27.31
CA THR A 97 -2.26 24.69 -28.64
C THR A 97 -3.42 24.96 -29.61
N GLU A 98 -4.66 24.89 -29.16
CA GLU A 98 -5.84 25.26 -29.96
C GLU A 98 -5.80 26.76 -30.31
N GLN A 99 -5.38 27.62 -29.38
CA GLN A 99 -5.13 29.03 -29.69
C GLN A 99 -4.02 29.21 -30.74
N ALA A 100 -2.92 28.48 -30.62
CA ALA A 100 -1.83 28.52 -31.59
C ALA A 100 -2.24 28.01 -32.98
N ALA A 101 -3.11 27.00 -33.03
CA ALA A 101 -3.68 26.45 -34.28
C ALA A 101 -4.59 27.43 -35.04
N ASN A 102 -4.94 28.55 -34.42
CA ASN A 102 -5.70 29.61 -35.06
C ASN A 102 -4.75 30.62 -35.77
N GLY A 103 -4.68 30.59 -37.07
CA GLY A 103 -3.80 31.41 -37.90
C GLY A 103 -3.96 32.95 -37.78
N THR A 104 -4.74 33.44 -36.80
CA THR A 104 -4.87 34.87 -36.51
C THR A 104 -3.78 35.42 -35.57
N TYR A 105 -3.02 34.57 -34.96
CA TYR A 105 -1.94 34.95 -34.04
C TYR A 105 -0.64 35.23 -34.78
N GLY A 106 -0.06 36.41 -34.56
CA GLY A 106 1.26 36.76 -35.11
C GLY A 106 2.42 36.07 -34.36
N THR A 107 3.61 36.11 -34.95
CA THR A 107 4.81 35.42 -34.43
C THR A 107 5.10 35.71 -32.95
N SER A 108 4.94 36.96 -32.50
CA SER A 108 5.17 37.35 -31.09
C SER A 108 4.16 36.67 -30.13
N SER A 109 2.91 36.47 -30.57
CA SER A 109 1.91 35.76 -29.76
C SER A 109 2.15 34.26 -29.74
N MET A 110 2.61 33.69 -30.85
CA MET A 110 3.02 32.29 -30.94
C MET A 110 4.21 32.00 -30.02
N ASP A 111 5.21 32.89 -29.97
CA ASP A 111 6.35 32.78 -29.05
C ASP A 111 5.94 32.84 -27.57
N ALA A 112 4.95 33.67 -27.23
CA ALA A 112 4.40 33.72 -25.89
C ALA A 112 3.67 32.42 -25.51
N ILE A 113 2.84 31.88 -26.41
CA ILE A 113 2.15 30.60 -26.22
C ILE A 113 3.20 29.47 -26.07
N ARG A 114 4.18 29.41 -26.94
CA ARG A 114 5.27 28.44 -26.89
C ARG A 114 5.97 28.45 -25.53
N THR A 115 6.31 29.65 -25.03
CA THR A 115 6.99 29.77 -23.74
C THR A 115 6.11 29.28 -22.59
N GLU A 116 4.80 29.60 -22.60
CA GLU A 116 3.88 29.12 -21.56
C GLU A 116 3.74 27.57 -21.61
N VAL A 117 3.62 26.99 -22.78
CA VAL A 117 3.53 25.54 -22.97
C VAL A 117 4.82 24.85 -22.51
N GLU A 118 5.98 25.38 -22.90
CA GLU A 118 7.28 24.86 -22.48
C GLU A 118 7.40 24.82 -20.95
N GLN A 119 7.04 25.90 -20.26
CA GLN A 119 7.10 25.95 -18.80
C GLN A 119 6.14 24.92 -18.15
N ARG A 120 4.96 24.72 -18.72
CA ARG A 120 4.01 23.69 -18.22
C ARG A 120 4.52 22.28 -18.44
N MET A 121 5.10 22.00 -19.60
CA MET A 121 5.72 20.69 -19.88
C MET A 121 6.91 20.40 -18.94
N LEU A 122 7.72 21.41 -18.64
CA LEU A 122 8.81 21.31 -17.68
C LEU A 122 8.27 21.02 -16.27
N GLU A 123 7.16 21.67 -15.90
CA GLU A 123 6.56 21.45 -14.59
C GLU A 123 5.94 20.03 -14.46
N ILE A 124 5.31 19.50 -15.52
CA ILE A 124 4.87 18.10 -15.54
C ILE A 124 6.07 17.16 -15.31
N ASN A 125 7.18 17.36 -16.02
CA ASN A 125 8.38 16.55 -15.84
C ASN A 125 8.92 16.65 -14.41
N ARG A 126 8.95 17.87 -13.85
CA ARG A 126 9.40 18.07 -12.47
C ARG A 126 8.51 17.31 -11.48
N LEU A 127 7.20 17.43 -11.61
CA LEU A 127 6.24 16.75 -10.74
C LEU A 127 6.43 15.24 -10.80
N CYS A 128 6.49 14.67 -12.01
CA CYS A 128 6.64 13.21 -12.20
C CYS A 128 7.98 12.69 -11.65
N THR A 129 9.03 13.52 -11.66
CA THR A 129 10.37 13.11 -11.18
C THR A 129 10.53 13.27 -9.67
N VAL A 130 9.88 14.27 -9.07
CA VAL A 130 10.02 14.57 -7.64
C VAL A 130 9.12 13.71 -6.77
N ILE A 131 8.01 13.22 -7.32
CA ILE A 131 7.06 12.44 -6.53
C ILE A 131 7.62 11.10 -6.13
N ASP A 132 7.78 10.91 -4.82
CA ASP A 132 8.15 9.62 -4.24
C ASP A 132 7.20 9.24 -3.11
N PHE A 133 7.06 7.94 -2.90
CA PHE A 133 6.40 7.38 -1.75
C PHE A 133 7.37 6.43 -1.03
N ASN A 134 7.81 6.83 0.16
CA ASN A 134 8.79 6.06 0.94
C ASN A 134 10.08 5.70 0.15
N GLY A 135 10.58 6.64 -0.65
CA GLY A 135 11.77 6.46 -1.49
C GLY A 135 11.54 5.65 -2.78
N ILE A 136 10.29 5.32 -3.09
CA ILE A 136 9.91 4.69 -4.36
C ILE A 136 9.36 5.79 -5.27
N GLN A 137 10.06 6.11 -6.34
CA GLN A 137 9.57 7.05 -7.35
C GLN A 137 8.42 6.40 -8.11
N LEU A 138 7.28 7.10 -8.21
CA LEU A 138 6.05 6.52 -8.70
C LEU A 138 5.86 6.70 -10.21
N LEU A 139 6.19 7.89 -10.75
CA LEU A 139 5.79 8.31 -12.10
C LEU A 139 6.96 8.69 -13.03
N ASP A 140 8.20 8.40 -12.64
CA ASP A 140 9.38 8.70 -13.46
C ASP A 140 9.80 7.58 -14.40
N GLY A 141 9.19 6.38 -14.27
CA GLY A 141 9.53 5.19 -15.04
C GLY A 141 10.79 4.47 -14.58
N THR A 142 11.49 4.97 -13.53
CA THR A 142 12.70 4.34 -12.99
C THR A 142 12.42 3.41 -11.82
N SER A 143 11.19 3.44 -11.29
CA SER A 143 10.80 2.60 -10.16
C SER A 143 11.05 1.12 -10.43
N THR A 144 11.39 0.37 -9.38
CA THR A 144 11.58 -1.09 -9.49
C THR A 144 10.31 -1.78 -10.03
N ALA A 145 9.14 -1.21 -9.76
CA ALA A 145 7.85 -1.68 -10.28
C ALA A 145 7.72 -1.50 -11.80
N ALA A 146 8.12 -0.34 -12.31
CA ALA A 146 8.11 -0.05 -13.75
C ALA A 146 9.18 -0.85 -14.49
N ARG A 147 10.41 -0.94 -13.94
CA ARG A 147 11.53 -1.65 -14.60
C ARG A 147 11.37 -3.17 -14.63
N SER A 148 10.75 -3.78 -13.62
CA SER A 148 10.59 -5.23 -13.53
C SER A 148 9.36 -5.76 -14.26
N GLN A 149 8.47 -4.90 -14.75
CA GLN A 149 7.14 -5.24 -15.30
C GLN A 149 6.26 -6.08 -14.33
N ASN A 150 6.71 -6.26 -13.09
CA ASN A 150 6.00 -7.08 -12.11
C ASN A 150 5.02 -6.27 -11.24
N GLY A 151 5.07 -4.94 -11.33
CA GLY A 151 4.25 -4.07 -10.49
C GLY A 151 4.62 -4.12 -9.00
N ILE A 152 3.79 -3.52 -8.16
CA ILE A 152 3.93 -3.54 -6.70
C ILE A 152 2.95 -4.58 -6.13
N ASN A 153 3.46 -5.48 -5.30
CA ASN A 153 2.65 -6.51 -4.66
C ASN A 153 2.22 -6.05 -3.26
N LEU A 154 0.91 -5.91 -3.07
CA LEU A 154 0.31 -5.66 -1.77
C LEU A 154 -0.14 -6.97 -1.15
N GLN A 155 0.44 -7.35 -0.01
CA GLN A 155 0.01 -8.50 0.76
C GLN A 155 -1.21 -8.10 1.60
N VAL A 156 -2.39 -8.56 1.21
CA VAL A 156 -3.70 -8.24 1.83
C VAL A 156 -4.33 -9.44 2.53
N SER A 157 -3.54 -10.44 2.91
CA SER A 157 -4.04 -11.60 3.67
C SER A 157 -2.91 -12.26 4.45
N ASN A 158 -3.28 -13.07 5.42
CA ASN A 158 -2.37 -13.77 6.33
C ASN A 158 -1.67 -15.00 5.72
N ASN A 159 -2.03 -15.43 4.51
CA ASN A 159 -1.51 -16.63 3.87
C ASN A 159 -0.53 -16.30 2.73
N SER A 160 0.45 -17.17 2.46
CA SER A 160 1.48 -17.02 1.43
C SER A 160 1.02 -17.35 0.00
N GLY A 161 -0.28 -17.59 -0.23
CA GLY A 161 -0.83 -17.94 -1.55
C GLY A 161 -0.85 -16.74 -2.50
N LYS A 162 -0.66 -16.99 -3.81
CA LYS A 162 -0.72 -15.94 -4.86
C LYS A 162 -2.05 -15.16 -4.88
N ASN A 163 -3.14 -15.77 -4.41
CA ASN A 163 -4.47 -15.14 -4.35
C ASN A 163 -4.60 -14.11 -3.21
N ASN A 164 -3.61 -14.06 -2.31
CA ASN A 164 -3.59 -13.17 -1.15
C ASN A 164 -2.81 -11.88 -1.41
N ILE A 165 -2.37 -11.70 -2.65
CA ILE A 165 -1.59 -10.54 -3.09
C ILE A 165 -2.42 -9.78 -4.12
N ILE A 166 -2.57 -8.48 -3.93
CA ILE A 166 -3.04 -7.57 -4.96
C ILE A 166 -1.81 -7.04 -5.67
N ASN A 167 -1.63 -7.44 -6.93
CA ASN A 167 -0.58 -6.90 -7.78
C ASN A 167 -1.07 -5.61 -8.43
N LEU A 168 -0.45 -4.49 -8.09
CA LEU A 168 -0.64 -3.21 -8.77
C LEU A 168 0.20 -3.26 -10.06
N LYS A 169 -0.47 -3.29 -11.21
CA LYS A 169 0.20 -3.41 -12.50
C LYS A 169 1.21 -2.28 -12.71
N TYR A 170 2.33 -2.60 -13.37
CA TYR A 170 3.37 -1.63 -13.70
C TYR A 170 2.88 -0.45 -14.55
N THR A 171 1.82 -0.66 -15.35
CA THR A 171 1.22 0.38 -16.21
C THR A 171 0.75 1.62 -15.45
N ILE A 172 0.46 1.49 -14.15
CA ILE A 172 0.12 2.62 -13.27
C ILE A 172 1.37 3.48 -13.00
N PHE A 173 2.52 2.82 -12.83
CA PHE A 173 3.79 3.43 -12.43
C PHE A 173 4.72 3.67 -13.63
N GLU A 174 4.20 3.56 -14.84
CA GLU A 174 4.91 3.92 -16.06
C GLU A 174 5.17 5.44 -16.09
N SER A 175 6.25 5.85 -16.76
CA SER A 175 6.60 7.26 -16.81
C SER A 175 5.44 8.12 -17.33
N ALA A 176 5.08 9.14 -16.55
CA ALA A 176 4.10 10.16 -16.94
C ALA A 176 4.77 11.49 -17.33
N THR A 177 6.09 11.47 -17.56
CA THR A 177 6.81 12.64 -18.07
C THR A 177 6.33 13.02 -19.47
N CYS A 178 6.43 14.29 -19.85
CA CYS A 178 6.03 14.75 -21.19
C CYS A 178 6.75 13.98 -22.31
N THR A 179 8.02 13.62 -22.09
CA THR A 179 8.77 12.81 -23.04
C THR A 179 8.15 11.42 -23.23
N ALA A 180 7.71 10.79 -22.16
CA ALA A 180 7.05 9.50 -22.22
C ALA A 180 5.65 9.61 -22.84
N LEU A 181 4.85 10.59 -22.41
CA LEU A 181 3.48 10.79 -22.89
C LEU A 181 3.44 11.10 -24.39
N PHE A 182 4.37 11.91 -24.88
CA PHE A 182 4.39 12.34 -26.30
C PHE A 182 5.29 11.48 -27.21
N MET A 183 6.25 10.71 -26.67
CA MET A 183 7.17 9.90 -27.49
C MET A 183 6.89 8.41 -27.49
N LEU A 184 6.29 7.85 -26.41
CA LEU A 184 6.11 6.41 -26.25
C LEU A 184 4.81 5.85 -26.80
N ASN A 185 3.95 6.64 -27.42
CA ASN A 185 2.70 6.13 -27.99
C ASN A 185 2.93 5.33 -29.28
N ASN A 186 3.85 4.34 -29.19
CA ASN A 186 4.29 3.54 -30.33
C ASN A 186 3.52 2.23 -30.50
N ASP A 187 2.64 1.82 -29.56
CA ASP A 187 2.13 0.44 -29.59
C ASP A 187 0.63 0.26 -29.83
N ASN A 188 -0.23 1.30 -29.84
CA ASN A 188 -1.68 1.03 -29.92
C ASN A 188 -2.53 1.85 -30.91
N HIS A 189 -2.08 2.96 -31.50
CA HIS A 189 -2.88 3.62 -32.53
C HIS A 189 -2.05 4.14 -33.71
N VAL A 190 -2.23 3.46 -34.85
CA VAL A 190 -1.78 3.83 -36.21
C VAL A 190 -0.28 3.65 -36.46
N SER A 191 0.08 2.40 -36.80
CA SER A 191 1.25 2.03 -37.62
C SER A 191 2.51 2.93 -37.52
N GLY A 192 3.31 2.71 -36.47
CA GLY A 192 4.76 2.91 -36.55
C GLY A 192 5.32 4.30 -36.83
N GLN A 193 4.54 5.36 -36.66
CA GLN A 193 4.99 6.73 -36.90
C GLN A 193 5.02 7.53 -35.58
N ASN A 194 6.22 7.89 -35.14
CA ASN A 194 6.43 8.84 -34.06
C ASN A 194 5.85 10.21 -34.46
N TRP A 195 5.41 11.04 -33.49
CA TRP A 195 4.84 12.37 -33.76
C TRP A 195 5.70 13.22 -34.70
N TYR A 196 7.03 13.18 -34.58
CA TYR A 196 7.95 13.91 -35.44
C TYR A 196 7.94 13.41 -36.90
N SER A 197 7.65 12.13 -37.15
CA SER A 197 7.52 11.61 -38.50
C SER A 197 6.18 11.98 -39.15
N ARG A 198 5.15 12.29 -38.36
CA ARG A 198 3.86 12.79 -38.88
C ARG A 198 3.88 14.28 -39.13
N ILE A 199 4.45 15.09 -38.22
CA ILE A 199 4.58 16.55 -38.39
C ILE A 199 5.52 16.91 -39.54
N ALA A 200 6.59 16.16 -39.72
CA ALA A 200 7.53 16.41 -40.82
C ALA A 200 7.00 15.99 -42.22
N GLY A 201 5.83 15.36 -42.29
CA GLY A 201 5.30 14.80 -43.54
C GLY A 201 6.20 13.74 -44.13
N SER A 202 6.00 13.33 -45.38
CA SER A 202 6.92 12.38 -46.09
C SER A 202 8.22 13.05 -46.55
N GLY A 203 8.50 14.29 -46.14
CA GLY A 203 9.70 15.06 -46.41
C GLY A 203 10.53 15.25 -45.18
N ASP A 204 11.73 14.82 -45.22
CA ASP A 204 12.89 15.06 -44.35
C ASP A 204 12.68 15.18 -42.84
N THR A 205 12.33 14.05 -42.19
CA THR A 205 12.35 13.89 -40.72
C THR A 205 13.77 13.95 -40.13
N SER A 206 14.80 13.98 -40.98
CA SER A 206 16.21 13.95 -40.58
C SER A 206 16.59 15.17 -39.76
N ALA A 207 15.99 16.33 -40.01
CA ALA A 207 16.24 17.55 -39.25
C ALA A 207 15.77 17.50 -37.83
N LEU A 208 14.54 17.03 -37.60
CA LEU A 208 13.94 16.90 -36.25
C LEU A 208 14.56 15.72 -35.50
N LYS A 209 14.77 14.62 -36.21
CA LYS A 209 15.43 13.44 -35.64
C LYS A 209 16.88 13.73 -35.24
N ALA A 210 17.61 14.53 -36.04
CA ALA A 210 18.96 14.94 -35.71
C ALA A 210 19.02 15.93 -34.54
N ARG A 211 18.01 16.80 -34.35
CA ARG A 211 17.91 17.68 -33.17
C ARG A 211 17.62 16.91 -31.90
N VAL A 212 16.81 15.86 -31.98
CA VAL A 212 16.48 14.98 -30.84
C VAL A 212 17.62 13.98 -30.57
N GLU A 213 18.30 13.48 -31.61
CA GLU A 213 19.34 12.46 -31.51
C GLU A 213 20.79 13.06 -31.55
N GLY A 214 20.94 14.38 -31.65
CA GLY A 214 22.25 15.05 -31.66
C GLY A 214 23.04 14.78 -32.95
N GLY A 215 22.41 14.95 -34.11
CA GLY A 215 23.05 14.77 -35.43
C GLY A 215 23.30 16.09 -36.17
N THR A 216 24.01 16.01 -37.26
CA THR A 216 24.24 17.13 -38.20
C THR A 216 23.08 17.23 -39.18
N VAL A 217 22.46 18.39 -39.31
CA VAL A 217 21.37 18.65 -40.25
C VAL A 217 21.85 19.60 -41.32
N THR A 218 21.64 19.24 -42.59
CA THR A 218 21.86 20.09 -43.74
C THR A 218 20.57 20.85 -44.04
N SER A 219 20.59 22.18 -43.89
CA SER A 219 19.48 23.05 -44.31
C SER A 219 19.26 23.00 -45.80
N PRO A 220 18.03 23.30 -46.32
CA PRO A 220 17.78 23.46 -47.75
C PRO A 220 18.73 24.46 -48.45
N ASP A 221 19.32 25.39 -47.68
CA ASP A 221 20.32 26.37 -48.13
C ASP A 221 21.77 25.84 -48.13
N ASN A 222 21.95 24.51 -48.00
CA ASN A 222 23.27 23.86 -47.98
C ASN A 222 24.18 24.30 -46.82
N ARG A 223 23.63 24.79 -45.72
CA ARG A 223 24.37 25.09 -44.48
C ARG A 223 24.30 23.88 -43.56
N GLU A 224 25.46 23.38 -43.21
CA GLU A 224 25.61 22.31 -42.20
C GLU A 224 25.49 22.91 -40.79
N TYR A 225 24.47 22.51 -40.01
CA TYR A 225 24.34 22.88 -38.64
C TYR A 225 24.77 21.68 -37.78
N ASN A 226 25.91 21.84 -37.11
CA ASN A 226 26.36 20.87 -36.10
C ASN A 226 25.83 21.28 -34.74
N TYR A 227 24.86 20.51 -34.21
CA TYR A 227 24.24 20.79 -32.94
C TYR A 227 25.14 20.46 -31.73
N GLU A 228 26.24 19.70 -31.93
CA GLU A 228 27.25 19.43 -30.92
C GLU A 228 28.00 20.72 -30.49
N ASP A 229 28.21 21.66 -31.41
CA ASP A 229 28.88 22.92 -31.16
C ASP A 229 28.07 23.93 -30.30
N LYS A 230 26.76 23.68 -30.11
CA LYS A 230 25.87 24.49 -29.26
C LYS A 230 25.57 23.88 -27.89
N GLY A 231 26.27 22.80 -27.51
CA GLY A 231 26.11 22.17 -26.20
C GLY A 231 24.94 21.21 -26.08
N TYR A 232 24.32 20.81 -27.21
CA TYR A 232 23.31 19.76 -27.22
C TYR A 232 24.03 18.42 -27.35
N GLU A 233 24.17 17.68 -26.23
CA GLU A 233 24.76 16.35 -26.26
C GLU A 233 23.79 15.33 -26.86
N LYS A 234 24.37 14.42 -27.62
CA LYS A 234 23.73 13.27 -28.27
C LYS A 234 23.03 12.41 -27.22
N ILE A 235 21.72 12.21 -27.32
CA ILE A 235 20.98 11.26 -26.53
C ILE A 235 21.35 9.84 -27.05
N THR A 236 22.42 9.29 -26.54
CA THR A 236 22.76 7.89 -26.76
C THR A 236 22.30 7.10 -25.52
N ASP A 237 21.80 5.89 -25.76
CA ASP A 237 21.28 4.86 -24.85
C ASP A 237 22.32 4.39 -23.78
N LYS A 238 23.28 5.21 -23.40
CA LYS A 238 24.27 4.93 -22.39
C LYS A 238 23.81 5.49 -21.05
N GLN A 239 23.52 4.59 -20.15
CA GLN A 239 23.49 4.67 -18.72
C GLN A 239 23.95 6.02 -18.17
N TYR A 240 22.97 6.88 -17.85
CA TYR A 240 23.18 8.21 -17.31
C TYR A 240 23.76 8.11 -15.90
N ASP A 241 24.94 8.67 -15.68
CA ASP A 241 25.54 8.77 -14.34
C ASP A 241 24.94 9.95 -13.60
N TRP A 242 24.08 9.69 -12.64
CA TRP A 242 23.32 10.65 -11.82
C TRP A 242 24.17 11.55 -10.91
N LYS A 243 25.49 11.49 -11.00
CA LYS A 243 26.41 12.17 -10.08
C LYS A 243 26.89 13.56 -10.53
N ASP A 244 26.49 14.02 -11.71
CA ASP A 244 26.91 15.35 -12.17
C ASP A 244 25.73 16.32 -12.22
N ASP A 245 25.53 17.05 -11.10
CA ASP A 245 24.47 18.05 -10.87
C ASP A 245 24.53 19.30 -11.80
N ARG A 246 25.39 19.32 -12.82
CA ARG A 246 25.66 20.50 -13.65
C ARG A 246 25.24 20.38 -15.11
N LYS A 247 24.69 19.23 -15.53
CA LYS A 247 24.18 19.05 -16.90
C LYS A 247 22.67 19.21 -16.94
N PRO A 248 22.10 19.99 -17.89
CA PRO A 248 20.67 20.07 -18.06
C PRO A 248 20.13 18.65 -18.34
N SER A 249 19.02 18.29 -17.66
CA SER A 249 18.34 17.02 -17.84
C SER A 249 18.04 16.81 -19.35
N PRO A 250 18.31 15.64 -19.93
CA PRO A 250 18.00 15.36 -21.34
C PRO A 250 16.54 15.63 -21.70
N ASN A 251 15.64 15.54 -20.72
CA ASN A 251 14.22 15.87 -20.85
C ASN A 251 13.96 17.35 -21.17
N VAL A 252 14.78 18.26 -20.68
CA VAL A 252 14.62 19.72 -20.95
C VAL A 252 14.90 20.03 -22.42
N ASN A 253 16.00 19.50 -22.96
CA ASN A 253 16.36 19.73 -24.35
C ASN A 253 15.33 19.15 -25.33
N CYS A 254 14.71 18.02 -24.96
CA CYS A 254 13.66 17.42 -25.76
C CYS A 254 12.38 18.26 -25.76
N ILE A 255 11.95 18.80 -24.62
CA ILE A 255 10.74 19.63 -24.51
C ILE A 255 10.91 20.90 -25.35
N THR A 256 12.04 21.60 -25.22
CA THR A 256 12.32 22.80 -26.00
C THR A 256 12.27 22.50 -27.50
N ALA A 257 12.86 21.37 -27.94
CA ALA A 257 12.83 20.95 -29.34
C ALA A 257 11.42 20.65 -29.83
N ILE A 258 10.56 20.02 -29.00
CA ILE A 258 9.15 19.80 -29.32
C ILE A 258 8.42 21.13 -29.47
N CYS A 259 8.55 22.03 -28.52
CA CYS A 259 7.89 23.32 -28.54
C CYS A 259 8.34 24.18 -29.74
N ASP A 260 9.65 24.16 -30.05
CA ASP A 260 10.20 24.87 -31.23
C ASP A 260 9.65 24.32 -32.55
N ALA A 261 9.44 23.02 -32.66
CA ALA A 261 8.92 22.40 -33.85
C ALA A 261 7.42 22.61 -34.03
N VAL A 262 6.66 22.51 -32.93
CA VAL A 262 5.18 22.58 -32.94
C VAL A 262 4.67 24.00 -33.11
N TYR A 263 5.21 24.98 -32.40
CA TYR A 263 4.69 26.34 -32.36
C TYR A 263 5.38 27.27 -33.35
N THR A 264 5.92 26.74 -34.45
CA THR A 264 6.47 27.53 -35.57
C THR A 264 5.37 27.92 -36.56
N ASP A 265 4.36 27.05 -36.73
CA ASP A 265 3.27 27.22 -37.73
C ASP A 265 1.94 26.74 -37.13
N ASP A 266 0.83 27.33 -37.57
CA ASP A 266 -0.54 26.97 -37.15
C ASP A 266 -0.91 25.53 -37.58
N ALA A 267 -0.36 25.06 -38.73
CA ALA A 267 -0.60 23.72 -39.22
C ALA A 267 0.03 22.65 -38.30
N THR A 268 1.27 22.84 -37.85
CA THR A 268 1.97 21.93 -36.94
C THR A 268 1.32 21.92 -35.55
N ALA A 269 0.87 23.07 -35.05
CA ALA A 269 0.13 23.17 -33.82
C ALA A 269 -1.20 22.38 -33.88
N ARG A 270 -1.89 22.42 -35.01
CA ARG A 270 -3.14 21.67 -35.24
C ARG A 270 -2.90 20.15 -35.26
N GLU A 271 -1.80 19.71 -35.87
CA GLU A 271 -1.45 18.28 -35.86
C GLU A 271 -1.05 17.81 -34.46
N PHE A 272 -0.43 18.67 -33.64
CA PHE A 272 -0.03 18.32 -32.29
C PHE A 272 -1.20 18.13 -31.31
N LEU A 273 -2.37 18.70 -31.59
CA LEU A 273 -3.58 18.53 -30.77
C LEU A 273 -3.94 17.06 -30.55
N CYS A 274 -3.83 16.22 -31.60
CA CYS A 274 -4.16 14.80 -31.44
C CYS A 274 -3.22 14.08 -30.48
N PHE A 275 -1.93 14.48 -30.39
CA PHE A 275 -0.99 13.88 -29.43
C PHE A 275 -1.27 14.32 -28.01
N ILE A 276 -1.76 15.55 -27.82
CA ILE A 276 -2.21 16.04 -26.51
C ILE A 276 -3.48 15.29 -26.08
N ASP A 277 -4.42 15.08 -27.00
CA ASP A 277 -5.64 14.32 -26.73
C ASP A 277 -5.31 12.87 -26.34
N ASP A 278 -4.38 12.21 -27.04
CA ASP A 278 -3.86 10.87 -26.71
C ASP A 278 -3.17 10.86 -25.33
N ALA A 279 -2.41 11.92 -24.98
CA ALA A 279 -1.77 12.03 -23.67
C ALA A 279 -2.80 12.20 -22.54
N ILE A 280 -3.85 12.99 -22.77
CA ILE A 280 -4.96 13.16 -21.81
C ILE A 280 -5.70 11.83 -21.62
N GLU A 281 -5.97 11.08 -22.71
CA GLU A 281 -6.58 9.75 -22.64
C GLU A 281 -5.72 8.78 -21.81
N ASN A 282 -4.42 8.74 -22.06
CA ASN A 282 -3.47 7.92 -21.30
C ASN A 282 -3.50 8.23 -19.79
N VAL A 283 -3.49 9.51 -19.43
CA VAL A 283 -3.54 9.92 -18.01
C VAL A 283 -4.90 9.54 -17.42
N SER A 284 -6.00 9.73 -18.15
CA SER A 284 -7.34 9.35 -17.71
C SER A 284 -7.46 7.84 -17.49
N ASP A 285 -6.94 7.04 -18.39
CA ASP A 285 -6.94 5.58 -18.29
C ASP A 285 -6.15 5.10 -17.07
N ARG A 286 -4.99 5.71 -16.80
CA ARG A 286 -4.20 5.41 -15.60
C ARG A 286 -4.94 5.77 -14.33
N ARG A 287 -5.60 6.94 -14.27
CA ARG A 287 -6.44 7.35 -13.15
C ARG A 287 -7.61 6.38 -12.95
N ALA A 288 -8.27 5.97 -14.02
CA ALA A 288 -9.35 4.97 -13.95
C ALA A 288 -8.85 3.62 -13.40
N LEU A 289 -7.65 3.18 -13.81
CA LEU A 289 -7.01 1.97 -13.27
C LEU A 289 -6.69 2.13 -11.79
N ILE A 290 -6.12 3.26 -11.37
CA ILE A 290 -5.84 3.55 -9.96
C ILE A 290 -7.13 3.47 -9.15
N GLY A 291 -8.20 4.14 -9.58
CA GLY A 291 -9.51 4.10 -8.91
C GLY A 291 -10.07 2.68 -8.80
N ALA A 292 -9.91 1.87 -9.86
CA ALA A 292 -10.32 0.47 -9.83
C ALA A 292 -9.52 -0.36 -8.81
N TYR A 293 -8.19 -0.10 -8.68
CA TYR A 293 -7.38 -0.76 -7.65
C TYR A 293 -7.69 -0.28 -6.25
N MET A 294 -7.98 1.01 -6.05
CA MET A 294 -8.42 1.55 -4.75
C MET A 294 -9.70 0.85 -4.29
N ASN A 295 -10.73 0.79 -5.13
CA ASN A 295 -11.96 0.06 -4.82
C ASN A 295 -11.73 -1.43 -4.52
N ARG A 296 -10.77 -2.06 -5.22
CA ARG A 296 -10.41 -3.45 -4.98
C ARG A 296 -9.68 -3.64 -3.63
N VAL A 297 -8.80 -2.71 -3.27
CA VAL A 297 -8.09 -2.73 -1.98
C VAL A 297 -9.08 -2.47 -0.85
N GLU A 298 -9.99 -1.51 -0.99
CA GLU A 298 -11.06 -1.24 -0.02
C GLU A 298 -11.94 -2.47 0.21
N SER A 299 -12.39 -3.12 -0.86
CA SER A 299 -13.16 -4.38 -0.75
C SER A 299 -12.37 -5.51 -0.06
N ALA A 300 -11.05 -5.54 -0.24
CA ALA A 300 -10.18 -6.50 0.45
C ALA A 300 -10.05 -6.17 1.94
N VAL A 301 -9.95 -4.89 2.31
CA VAL A 301 -9.95 -4.42 3.72
C VAL A 301 -11.25 -4.81 4.40
N ASP A 302 -12.40 -4.60 3.77
CA ASP A 302 -13.70 -5.01 4.31
C ASP A 302 -13.77 -6.53 4.55
N ALA A 303 -13.29 -7.32 3.58
CA ALA A 303 -13.25 -8.78 3.72
C ALA A 303 -12.31 -9.23 4.84
N ILE A 304 -11.16 -8.58 5.02
CA ILE A 304 -10.22 -8.83 6.12
C ILE A 304 -10.88 -8.51 7.46
N SER A 305 -11.55 -7.37 7.56
CA SER A 305 -12.23 -6.92 8.78
C SER A 305 -13.30 -7.92 9.23
N VAL A 306 -14.13 -8.39 8.29
CA VAL A 306 -15.13 -9.44 8.58
C VAL A 306 -14.49 -10.76 9.00
N GLN A 307 -13.39 -11.18 8.34
CA GLN A 307 -12.70 -12.42 8.71
C GLN A 307 -12.05 -12.30 10.10
N LYS A 308 -11.42 -11.16 10.39
CA LYS A 308 -10.84 -10.85 11.70
C LYS A 308 -11.91 -10.90 12.81
N GLU A 309 -13.07 -10.26 12.60
CA GLU A 309 -14.18 -10.28 13.54
C GLU A 309 -14.65 -11.70 13.85
N ASN A 310 -14.81 -12.54 12.80
CA ASN A 310 -15.21 -13.94 12.97
C ASN A 310 -14.17 -14.73 13.78
N ILE A 311 -12.88 -14.52 13.55
CA ILE A 311 -11.82 -15.23 14.29
C ILE A 311 -11.74 -14.71 15.73
N VAL A 312 -11.88 -13.40 15.96
CA VAL A 312 -11.95 -12.83 17.30
C VAL A 312 -13.13 -13.43 18.07
N SER A 313 -14.30 -13.51 17.45
CA SER A 313 -15.49 -14.12 18.06
C SER A 313 -15.29 -15.60 18.38
N ALA A 314 -14.66 -16.35 17.46
CA ALA A 314 -14.33 -17.76 17.68
C ALA A 314 -13.30 -17.94 18.82
N ASN A 315 -12.28 -17.08 18.88
CA ASN A 315 -11.27 -17.09 19.95
C ASN A 315 -11.88 -16.75 21.29
N SER A 316 -12.78 -15.76 21.35
CA SER A 316 -13.55 -15.38 22.55
C SER A 316 -14.35 -16.57 23.09
N THR A 317 -15.03 -17.34 22.21
CA THR A 317 -15.79 -18.53 22.61
C THR A 317 -14.91 -19.61 23.28
N ILE A 318 -13.65 -19.71 22.87
CA ILE A 318 -12.70 -20.71 23.42
C ILE A 318 -12.05 -20.18 24.69
N LYS A 319 -11.59 -18.94 24.69
CA LYS A 319 -10.67 -18.39 25.71
C LYS A 319 -11.36 -17.60 26.79
N ASP A 320 -12.46 -16.91 26.51
CA ASP A 320 -13.09 -16.00 27.46
C ASP A 320 -13.89 -16.75 28.54
N ALA A 321 -13.91 -16.19 29.74
CA ALA A 321 -14.64 -16.70 30.86
C ALA A 321 -16.02 -16.01 31.01
N ASP A 322 -17.05 -16.80 31.24
CA ASP A 322 -18.33 -16.27 31.67
C ASP A 322 -18.23 -15.78 33.15
N VAL A 323 -18.22 -14.46 33.29
CA VAL A 323 -18.07 -13.79 34.59
C VAL A 323 -19.19 -14.20 35.59
N ALA A 324 -20.42 -14.44 35.11
CA ALA A 324 -21.53 -14.84 35.98
C ALA A 324 -21.30 -16.26 36.51
N SER A 325 -20.85 -17.17 35.68
CA SER A 325 -20.52 -18.54 36.05
C SER A 325 -19.33 -18.61 37.01
N GLU A 326 -18.23 -17.89 36.68
CA GLU A 326 -17.02 -17.89 37.53
C GLU A 326 -17.25 -17.16 38.88
N SER A 327 -18.07 -16.11 38.92
CA SER A 327 -18.50 -15.47 40.19
C SER A 327 -19.27 -16.44 41.06
N SER A 328 -20.18 -17.21 40.47
CA SER A 328 -20.95 -18.24 41.22
C SER A 328 -20.00 -19.34 41.72
N ASN A 329 -19.04 -19.76 40.96
CA ASN A 329 -18.00 -20.71 41.36
C ASN A 329 -17.15 -20.17 42.51
N TYR A 330 -16.72 -18.93 42.40
CA TYR A 330 -15.95 -18.25 43.47
C TYR A 330 -16.70 -18.25 44.79
N ILE A 331 -17.98 -17.81 44.82
CA ILE A 331 -18.81 -17.78 46.03
C ILE A 331 -19.00 -19.21 46.54
N LYS A 332 -19.27 -20.17 45.69
CA LYS A 332 -19.39 -21.59 46.06
C LYS A 332 -18.14 -22.11 46.78
N TYR A 333 -16.97 -21.87 46.21
CA TYR A 333 -15.70 -22.32 46.80
C TYR A 333 -15.37 -21.55 48.10
N GLN A 334 -15.74 -20.28 48.22
CA GLN A 334 -15.59 -19.48 49.41
C GLN A 334 -16.44 -20.05 50.56
N ILE A 335 -17.71 -20.41 50.31
CA ILE A 335 -18.58 -21.06 51.29
C ILE A 335 -18.03 -22.43 51.69
N LEU A 336 -17.58 -23.22 50.70
CA LEU A 336 -16.98 -24.53 50.94
C LEU A 336 -15.69 -24.43 51.78
N GLN A 337 -14.89 -23.42 51.59
CA GLN A 337 -13.67 -23.16 52.33
C GLN A 337 -14.00 -22.85 53.80
N GLN A 338 -14.97 -21.94 54.04
CA GLN A 338 -15.42 -21.62 55.41
C GLN A 338 -16.03 -22.84 56.12
N SER A 339 -16.89 -23.60 55.42
CA SER A 339 -17.50 -24.82 55.98
C SER A 339 -16.46 -25.89 56.26
N SER A 340 -15.49 -26.10 55.39
CA SER A 340 -14.41 -27.07 55.59
C SER A 340 -13.48 -26.66 56.74
N ALA A 341 -13.22 -25.36 56.94
CA ALA A 341 -12.45 -24.86 58.06
C ALA A 341 -13.15 -25.11 59.41
N THR A 342 -14.47 -24.87 59.48
CA THR A 342 -15.27 -25.17 60.69
C THR A 342 -15.34 -26.69 60.96
N LEU A 343 -15.53 -27.51 59.95
CA LEU A 343 -15.53 -28.98 60.08
C LEU A 343 -14.15 -29.49 60.53
N LEU A 344 -13.06 -28.92 60.02
CA LEU A 344 -11.71 -29.28 60.43
C LEU A 344 -11.47 -28.96 61.93
N SER A 345 -11.95 -27.78 62.39
CA SER A 345 -11.89 -27.42 63.79
C SER A 345 -12.67 -28.41 64.69
N THR A 346 -13.89 -28.78 64.27
CA THR A 346 -14.71 -29.76 64.99
C THR A 346 -14.10 -31.16 64.97
N ALA A 347 -13.57 -31.59 63.83
CA ALA A 347 -12.90 -32.91 63.68
C ALA A 347 -11.64 -33.01 64.57
N ASN A 348 -10.91 -31.90 64.74
CA ASN A 348 -9.74 -31.86 65.63
C ASN A 348 -10.08 -31.92 67.12
N GLN A 349 -11.32 -31.53 67.49
CA GLN A 349 -11.81 -31.64 68.89
C GLN A 349 -12.29 -33.04 69.26
N THR A 350 -12.64 -33.89 68.29
CA THR A 350 -13.18 -35.24 68.52
C THR A 350 -12.24 -36.15 69.32
N PRO A 351 -10.91 -36.20 69.08
CA PRO A 351 -10.00 -37.01 69.91
C PRO A 351 -9.87 -36.53 71.33
N SER A 352 -10.01 -35.19 71.61
CA SER A 352 -9.90 -34.66 72.99
C SER A 352 -11.10 -35.01 73.79
N ILE A 353 -12.30 -35.12 73.18
CA ILE A 353 -13.50 -35.59 73.87
C ILE A 353 -13.37 -37.06 74.23
N ALA A 354 -12.77 -37.87 73.39
CA ALA A 354 -12.45 -39.28 73.69
C ALA A 354 -11.44 -39.45 74.82
N LEU A 355 -10.45 -38.57 74.93
CA LEU A 355 -9.46 -38.56 76.04
C LEU A 355 -10.08 -38.13 77.36
N ASN A 356 -11.11 -37.29 77.36
CA ASN A 356 -11.83 -36.83 78.56
C ASN A 356 -12.80 -37.87 79.02
N LEU A 357 -13.11 -38.96 78.28
CA LEU A 357 -14.03 -40.02 78.64
C LEU A 357 -13.30 -41.26 79.18
N ILE A 358 -11.98 -41.30 79.19
CA ILE A 358 -11.12 -42.31 79.75
C ILE A 358 -10.53 -41.76 81.06
#